data_0e9c8c4ce35cd2084a172343f755db13
#
_entry.id   0e9c8c4ce35cd2084a172343f755db13
#
_cell.length_a   1.000
_cell.length_b   1.000
_cell.length_c   1.000
_cell.angle_alpha   90.00
_cell.angle_beta   90.00
_cell.angle_gamma   90.00
#
_symmetry.space_group_name_H-M   'P 1'
#
loop_
_entity.id
_entity.type
_entity.pdbx_description
1 polymer ?
#
loop_
_entity_poly.entity_id
_entity_poly.type
_entity_poly.pdbx_seq_one_letter_code
_entity_poly.pdbx_strand_id
1 'polypeptide(L)'
;MGSNILYIEDNPDNMMLVKRALEARGYKLLEALNGLTGVNKAEAEEIDLILLDINLPDIDGYEVARRIRSSKKLSLAYVPIIAVTANALKGDAEKALAAGCDVYMSKPINIRELWARVEAFMPTT
;
A
#
# COMPACT_ATOMS: atom_id res chain seq x y z
N MET A 1 19.70 -0.46 6.73
CA MET A 1 19.06 -1.29 5.75
C MET A 1 17.79 -0.66 5.27
N GLY A 2 17.59 -0.60 3.97
CA GLY A 2 16.43 0.02 3.41
C GLY A 2 15.17 -0.78 3.67
N SER A 3 14.10 -0.10 4.00
CA SER A 3 12.80 -0.72 4.11
C SER A 3 12.13 -0.64 2.76
N ASN A 4 11.53 -1.76 2.35
CA ASN A 4 10.89 -1.89 1.04
C ASN A 4 9.40 -1.62 1.16
N ILE A 5 8.91 -0.61 0.47
CA ILE A 5 7.50 -0.29 0.42
C ILE A 5 7.01 -0.59 -0.99
N LEU A 6 5.97 -1.43 -1.11
CA LEU A 6 5.32 -1.69 -2.38
C LEU A 6 4.13 -0.76 -2.52
N TYR A 7 4.11 0.02 -3.59
CA TYR A 7 2.97 0.89 -3.90
C TYR A 7 2.25 0.35 -5.13
N ILE A 8 0.97 0.02 -4.96
CA ILE A 8 0.12 -0.51 -6.02
C ILE A 8 -0.82 0.61 -6.46
N GLU A 9 -0.57 1.18 -7.62
CA GLU A 9 -1.26 2.37 -8.11
C GLU A 9 -1.09 2.46 -9.62
N ASP A 10 -2.16 2.69 -10.36
CA ASP A 10 -2.09 2.76 -11.82
C ASP A 10 -1.84 4.17 -12.35
N ASN A 11 -2.00 5.21 -11.54
CA ASN A 11 -1.80 6.59 -11.98
C ASN A 11 -0.31 6.97 -11.87
N PRO A 12 0.34 7.32 -12.99
CA PRO A 12 1.78 7.61 -12.95
C PRO A 12 2.14 8.85 -12.16
N ASP A 13 1.26 9.85 -12.09
CA ASP A 13 1.54 11.06 -11.31
C ASP A 13 1.51 10.76 -9.83
N ASN A 14 0.54 9.97 -9.37
CA ASN A 14 0.49 9.54 -7.97
C ASN A 14 1.68 8.67 -7.63
N MET A 15 2.05 7.78 -8.54
CA MET A 15 3.22 6.90 -8.35
C MET A 15 4.48 7.74 -8.14
N MET A 16 4.71 8.73 -9.01
CA MET A 16 5.91 9.57 -8.93
C MET A 16 5.93 10.40 -7.64
N LEU A 17 4.80 10.99 -7.28
CA LEU A 17 4.70 11.81 -6.07
C LEU A 17 5.06 11.01 -4.82
N VAL A 18 4.47 9.84 -4.67
CA VAL A 18 4.68 8.99 -3.50
C VAL A 18 6.11 8.45 -3.48
N LYS A 19 6.60 8.05 -4.65
CA LYS A 19 7.98 7.55 -4.75
C LYS A 19 8.98 8.59 -4.26
N ARG A 20 8.86 9.82 -4.74
CA ARG A 20 9.77 10.90 -4.30
C ARG A 20 9.65 11.17 -2.81
N ALA A 21 8.42 11.18 -2.30
CA ALA A 21 8.18 11.46 -0.89
C ALA A 21 8.80 10.40 0.02
N LEU A 22 8.65 9.14 -0.33
CA LEU A 22 9.16 8.05 0.50
C LEU A 22 10.66 7.85 0.35
N GLU A 23 11.18 8.01 -0.86
CA GLU A 23 12.64 7.93 -1.06
C GLU A 23 13.37 9.06 -0.36
N ALA A 24 12.74 10.22 -0.22
CA ALA A 24 13.30 11.33 0.55
C ALA A 24 13.49 10.99 2.03
N ARG A 25 12.74 10.01 2.53
CA ARG A 25 12.85 9.53 3.91
C ARG A 25 13.67 8.24 4.04
N GLY A 26 14.34 7.83 2.96
CA GLY A 26 15.24 6.68 2.99
C GLY A 26 14.58 5.34 2.73
N TYR A 27 13.30 5.30 2.39
CA TYR A 27 12.63 4.06 2.03
C TYR A 27 12.87 3.73 0.57
N LYS A 28 12.86 2.45 0.24
CA LYS A 28 12.92 2.00 -1.15
C LYS A 28 11.50 1.71 -1.62
N LEU A 29 11.10 2.29 -2.74
CA LEU A 29 9.76 2.07 -3.29
C LEU A 29 9.81 1.10 -4.45
N LEU A 30 8.97 0.06 -4.38
CA LEU A 30 8.71 -0.86 -5.47
C LEU A 30 7.36 -0.50 -6.06
N GLU A 31 7.25 -0.56 -7.40
CA GLU A 31 6.06 -0.09 -8.11
C GLU A 31 5.28 -1.25 -8.70
N ALA A 32 3.97 -1.20 -8.60
CA ALA A 32 3.08 -2.09 -9.32
C ALA A 32 1.92 -1.27 -9.86
N LEU A 33 1.61 -1.44 -11.16
CA LEU A 33 0.64 -0.58 -11.84
C LEU A 33 -0.78 -1.16 -11.85
N ASN A 34 -0.94 -2.38 -11.32
CA ASN A 34 -2.25 -3.00 -11.20
C ASN A 34 -2.22 -4.03 -10.08
N GLY A 35 -3.40 -4.55 -9.74
CA GLY A 35 -3.53 -5.44 -8.59
C GLY A 35 -2.83 -6.77 -8.75
N LEU A 36 -2.94 -7.40 -9.91
CA LEU A 36 -2.31 -8.71 -10.14
C LEU A 36 -0.79 -8.61 -10.10
N THR A 37 -0.22 -7.59 -10.74
CA THR A 37 1.21 -7.34 -10.67
C THR A 37 1.64 -7.08 -9.23
N GLY A 38 0.81 -6.33 -8.47
CA GLY A 38 1.08 -6.04 -7.08
C GLY A 38 1.14 -7.30 -6.23
N VAL A 39 0.18 -8.20 -6.38
CA VAL A 39 0.17 -9.47 -5.64
C VAL A 39 1.40 -10.30 -6.00
N ASN A 40 1.71 -10.41 -7.28
CA ASN A 40 2.87 -11.19 -7.73
C ASN A 40 4.18 -10.62 -7.20
N LYS A 41 4.32 -9.30 -7.23
CA LYS A 41 5.53 -8.65 -6.72
C LYS A 41 5.65 -8.83 -5.20
N ALA A 42 4.54 -8.74 -4.48
CA ALA A 42 4.52 -8.95 -3.04
C ALA A 42 4.96 -10.36 -2.67
N GLU A 43 4.56 -11.37 -3.47
CA GLU A 43 5.00 -12.75 -3.23
C GLU A 43 6.47 -12.96 -3.55
N ALA A 44 6.98 -12.27 -4.58
CA ALA A 44 8.35 -12.48 -5.07
C ALA A 44 9.41 -11.70 -4.32
N GLU A 45 9.04 -10.56 -3.73
CA GLU A 45 9.99 -9.65 -3.09
C GLU A 45 9.80 -9.63 -1.58
N GLU A 46 10.80 -9.14 -0.86
CA GLU A 46 10.66 -8.87 0.56
C GLU A 46 10.03 -7.49 0.74
N ILE A 47 8.82 -7.45 1.27
CA ILE A 47 8.04 -6.22 1.42
C ILE A 47 7.78 -5.95 2.90
N ASP A 48 8.06 -4.73 3.33
CA ASP A 48 7.87 -4.32 4.72
C ASP A 48 6.56 -3.58 4.95
N LEU A 49 5.99 -3.00 3.89
CA LEU A 49 4.73 -2.28 3.97
C LEU A 49 4.14 -2.16 2.56
N ILE A 50 2.81 -2.21 2.47
CA ILE A 50 2.11 -2.04 1.19
C ILE A 50 1.22 -0.80 1.27
N LEU A 51 1.38 0.08 0.28
CA LEU A 51 0.42 1.14 -0.01
C LEU A 51 -0.45 0.65 -1.15
N LEU A 52 -1.76 0.67 -0.96
CA LEU A 52 -2.69 0.00 -1.85
C LEU A 52 -3.82 0.94 -2.27
N ASP A 53 -3.82 1.33 -3.55
CA ASP A 53 -4.96 2.03 -4.12
C ASP A 53 -6.13 1.07 -4.24
N ILE A 54 -7.30 1.50 -3.80
CA ILE A 54 -8.48 0.66 -3.86
C ILE A 54 -9.05 0.61 -5.29
N ASN A 55 -8.92 1.70 -6.03
CA ASN A 55 -9.51 1.82 -7.38
C ASN A 55 -8.51 1.42 -8.46
N LEU A 56 -8.27 0.10 -8.59
CA LEU A 56 -7.31 -0.43 -9.56
C LEU A 56 -8.04 -0.90 -10.82
N PRO A 57 -7.34 -1.00 -11.98
CA PRO A 57 -8.00 -1.30 -13.27
C PRO A 57 -8.37 -2.77 -13.47
N ASP A 58 -7.70 -3.70 -12.80
CA ASP A 58 -7.91 -5.14 -13.02
C ASP A 58 -8.73 -5.78 -11.91
N ILE A 59 -8.14 -5.97 -10.73
CA ILE A 59 -8.87 -6.40 -9.54
C ILE A 59 -8.83 -5.23 -8.55
N ASP A 60 -9.89 -5.05 -7.76
CA ASP A 60 -9.91 -3.91 -6.84
C ASP A 60 -8.97 -4.15 -5.66
N GLY A 61 -8.69 -3.06 -4.93
CA GLY A 61 -7.76 -3.14 -3.80
C GLY A 61 -8.24 -4.04 -2.68
N TYR A 62 -9.55 -4.20 -2.50
CA TYR A 62 -10.06 -5.11 -1.47
C TYR A 62 -9.66 -6.55 -1.78
N GLU A 63 -9.77 -6.94 -3.05
CA GLU A 63 -9.37 -8.28 -3.46
C GLU A 63 -7.86 -8.47 -3.32
N VAL A 64 -7.07 -7.44 -3.65
CA VAL A 64 -5.62 -7.49 -3.44
C VAL A 64 -5.31 -7.75 -1.96
N ALA A 65 -5.95 -7.01 -1.06
CA ALA A 65 -5.73 -7.18 0.38
C ALA A 65 -6.08 -8.59 0.84
N ARG A 66 -7.22 -9.11 0.39
CA ARG A 66 -7.64 -10.47 0.74
C ARG A 66 -6.64 -11.51 0.27
N ARG A 67 -6.12 -11.37 -0.96
CA ARG A 67 -5.12 -12.31 -1.49
C ARG A 67 -3.81 -12.25 -0.70
N ILE A 68 -3.39 -11.05 -0.33
CA ILE A 68 -2.18 -10.87 0.47
C ILE A 68 -2.35 -11.52 1.85
N ARG A 69 -3.48 -11.30 2.50
CA ARG A 69 -3.76 -11.91 3.81
C ARG A 69 -3.86 -13.43 3.76
N SER A 70 -4.18 -13.98 2.59
CA SER A 70 -4.27 -15.44 2.39
C SER A 70 -2.95 -16.06 1.96
N SER A 71 -1.87 -15.31 1.89
CA SER A 71 -0.58 -15.80 1.44
C SER A 71 -0.02 -16.84 2.41
N LYS A 72 0.65 -17.86 1.85
CA LYS A 72 1.38 -18.85 2.65
C LYS A 72 2.69 -18.30 3.18
N LYS A 73 3.17 -17.20 2.63
CA LYS A 73 4.37 -16.49 3.07
C LYS A 73 3.97 -15.65 4.28
N LEU A 74 4.37 -16.06 5.48
CA LEU A 74 3.90 -15.42 6.71
C LEU A 74 4.27 -13.95 6.80
N SER A 75 5.47 -13.58 6.37
CA SER A 75 5.89 -12.18 6.37
C SER A 75 4.97 -11.33 5.50
N LEU A 76 4.38 -11.91 4.46
CA LEU A 76 3.44 -11.21 3.60
C LEU A 76 2.03 -11.22 4.19
N ALA A 77 1.59 -12.35 4.75
CA ALA A 77 0.25 -12.47 5.30
C ALA A 77 -0.02 -11.44 6.41
N TYR A 78 1.02 -11.00 7.11
CA TYR A 78 0.91 -10.04 8.21
C TYR A 78 1.51 -8.68 7.90
N VAL A 79 1.88 -8.41 6.65
CA VAL A 79 2.49 -7.14 6.27
C VAL A 79 1.52 -5.98 6.52
N PRO A 80 1.99 -4.83 7.02
CA PRO A 80 1.11 -3.66 7.14
C PRO A 80 0.60 -3.21 5.79
N ILE A 81 -0.71 -2.93 5.69
CA ILE A 81 -1.34 -2.43 4.47
C ILE A 81 -2.04 -1.12 4.77
N ILE A 82 -1.65 -0.07 4.06
CA ILE A 82 -2.32 1.23 4.09
C ILE A 82 -3.13 1.37 2.81
N ALA A 83 -4.45 1.38 2.95
CA ALA A 83 -5.33 1.58 1.81
C ALA A 83 -5.43 3.07 1.47
N VAL A 84 -5.49 3.38 0.18
CA VAL A 84 -5.68 4.76 -0.29
C VAL A 84 -6.95 4.78 -1.11
N THR A 85 -7.90 5.64 -0.74
CA THR A 85 -9.22 5.66 -1.37
C THR A 85 -9.67 7.09 -1.64
N ALA A 86 -10.36 7.28 -2.77
CA ALA A 86 -10.96 8.57 -3.10
C ALA A 86 -12.30 8.77 -2.39
N ASN A 87 -12.83 7.75 -1.72
CA ASN A 87 -14.22 7.72 -1.30
C ASN A 87 -14.41 7.28 0.16
N ALA A 88 -13.51 7.75 1.05
CA ALA A 88 -13.49 7.34 2.45
C ALA A 88 -14.82 7.58 3.18
N LEU A 89 -15.59 8.59 2.75
CA LEU A 89 -16.83 8.96 3.42
C LEU A 89 -18.02 8.06 3.08
N LYS A 90 -17.84 7.11 2.15
CA LYS A 90 -18.93 6.25 1.67
C LYS A 90 -18.77 4.79 2.07
N GLY A 91 -18.13 4.55 3.21
CA GLY A 91 -17.97 3.19 3.70
C GLY A 91 -16.77 2.45 3.16
N ASP A 92 -15.96 3.07 2.30
CA ASP A 92 -14.75 2.44 1.76
C ASP A 92 -13.74 2.12 2.86
N ALA A 93 -13.69 2.96 3.90
CA ALA A 93 -12.80 2.73 5.02
C ALA A 93 -13.13 1.42 5.73
N GLU A 94 -14.41 1.19 6.02
CA GLU A 94 -14.85 -0.05 6.68
C GLU A 94 -14.60 -1.26 5.80
N LYS A 95 -14.82 -1.13 4.50
CA LYS A 95 -14.54 -2.23 3.55
C LYS A 95 -13.06 -2.55 3.50
N ALA A 96 -12.21 -1.52 3.52
CA ALA A 96 -10.76 -1.72 3.51
C ALA A 96 -10.31 -2.48 4.76
N LEU A 97 -10.79 -2.06 5.93
CA LEU A 97 -10.44 -2.74 7.17
C LEU A 97 -10.95 -4.17 7.19
N ALA A 98 -12.18 -4.40 6.72
CA ALA A 98 -12.76 -5.73 6.65
C ALA A 98 -11.98 -6.64 5.69
N ALA A 99 -11.39 -6.08 4.64
CA ALA A 99 -10.59 -6.84 3.68
C ALA A 99 -9.19 -7.17 4.20
N GLY A 100 -8.78 -6.58 5.32
CA GLY A 100 -7.49 -6.85 5.95
C GLY A 100 -6.50 -5.71 5.94
N CYS A 101 -6.90 -4.52 5.49
CA CYS A 101 -6.05 -3.33 5.56
C CYS A 101 -5.96 -2.85 7.01
N ASP A 102 -4.81 -2.30 7.39
CA ASP A 102 -4.59 -1.85 8.76
C ASP A 102 -5.09 -0.43 8.99
N VAL A 103 -4.88 0.45 8.02
CA VAL A 103 -5.39 1.82 8.07
C VAL A 103 -5.76 2.25 6.66
N TYR A 104 -6.42 3.40 6.55
CA TYR A 104 -6.75 3.98 5.26
C TYR A 104 -6.39 5.45 5.23
N MET A 105 -6.18 5.95 4.01
CA MET A 105 -5.95 7.37 3.76
C MET A 105 -6.85 7.81 2.62
N SER A 106 -7.26 9.08 2.65
CA SER A 106 -8.07 9.67 1.58
C SER A 106 -7.17 10.27 0.51
N LYS A 107 -7.64 10.23 -0.74
CA LYS A 107 -7.03 11.02 -1.82
C LYS A 107 -7.62 12.43 -1.82
N PRO A 108 -6.85 13.44 -2.21
CA PRO A 108 -5.45 13.39 -2.62
C PRO A 108 -4.53 13.09 -1.44
N ILE A 109 -3.42 12.41 -1.71
CA ILE A 109 -2.50 12.01 -0.66
C ILE A 109 -1.80 13.25 -0.08
N ASN A 110 -1.89 13.41 1.23
CA ASN A 110 -1.13 14.43 1.97
C ASN A 110 0.21 13.81 2.36
N ILE A 111 1.30 14.44 1.93
CA ILE A 111 2.64 13.85 2.12
C ILE A 111 3.01 13.74 3.60
N ARG A 112 2.68 14.72 4.42
CA ARG A 112 2.99 14.66 5.85
C ARG A 112 2.20 13.55 6.54
N GLU A 113 0.94 13.37 6.16
CA GLU A 113 0.13 12.27 6.68
C GLU A 113 0.72 10.93 6.23
N LEU A 114 1.14 10.83 4.97
CA LEU A 114 1.77 9.62 4.44
C LEU A 114 3.00 9.26 5.27
N TRP A 115 3.89 10.21 5.50
CA TRP A 115 5.08 9.97 6.32
C TRP A 115 4.72 9.49 7.71
N ALA A 116 3.74 10.13 8.36
CA ALA A 116 3.32 9.75 9.71
C ALA A 116 2.76 8.34 9.75
N ARG A 117 1.92 7.98 8.77
CA ARG A 117 1.33 6.64 8.71
C ARG A 117 2.38 5.57 8.45
N VAL A 118 3.30 5.84 7.52
CA VAL A 118 4.36 4.89 7.21
C VAL A 118 5.27 4.69 8.42
N GLU A 119 5.69 5.79 9.05
CA GLU A 119 6.60 5.73 10.19
C GLU A 119 5.99 4.99 11.38
N ALA A 120 4.67 5.03 11.54
CA ALA A 120 4.00 4.29 12.60
C ALA A 120 4.18 2.78 12.49
N PHE A 121 4.32 2.28 11.26
CA PHE A 121 4.54 0.84 11.01
C PHE A 121 6.00 0.49 10.80
N MET A 122 6.83 1.47 10.49
CA MET A 122 8.23 1.25 10.11
C MET A 122 9.11 2.22 10.90
N PRO A 123 9.22 2.01 12.21
CA PRO A 123 10.00 2.93 13.02
C PRO A 123 11.44 2.97 12.56
N THR A 124 11.96 4.18 12.43
CA THR A 124 13.37 4.39 12.11
C THR A 124 14.18 4.15 13.36
N THR A 125 15.28 3.47 13.19
CA THR A 125 16.24 3.32 14.26
C THR A 125 17.19 4.50 14.29
#